data_a7302aea2b52c2893bfd0e5a2c26adcc
#
_entry.id   a7302aea2b52c2893bfd0e5a2c26adcc
#
_cell.length_a   1.000
_cell.length_b   1.000
_cell.length_c   1.000
_cell.angle_alpha   90.00
_cell.angle_beta   90.00
_cell.angle_gamma   90.00
#
_symmetry.space_group_name_H-M   'P 1'
#
loop_
_entity.id
_entity.type
_entity.pdbx_description
1 polymer ?
#
loop_
_entity_poly.entity_id
_entity_poly.type
_entity_poly.pdbx_seq_one_letter_code
_entity_poly.pdbx_strand_id
1 'polypeptide(L)'
;MHLSWIDYAILIVYVGATIVAGTLARGAIKGISDFLVAGRGLKTHMAVATMVSTGLGLVTVMYMAEEGFKYGFVPFIFGIMALITSLIIGRTGFIVSRLRHLQVMTVPEFYELKYTRGVRLLGGIILTLAGTLNMGLFPILGSKFVVGFTGLDKEYVNYVMVAMLVIVVFYTLMGGMVSVVLTDFAQFVLLAAGFLFGTYIILNHPQLGWDNMVQAVQTQHGDIGFDPIANPGYGISMILFLFCVGLVGVVWQPEICLLYTSDAADEEDSVDLGGRRII
;
A
#
# COMPACT_ATOMS: atom_id res chain seq x y z
N MET A 1 -23.95 13.46 6.40
CA MET A 1 -23.47 13.28 7.78
C MET A 1 -22.96 14.59 8.26
N HIS A 2 -23.26 15.01 9.49
CA HIS A 2 -22.66 16.21 10.06
C HIS A 2 -21.57 15.76 11.04
N LEU A 3 -20.32 16.10 10.72
CA LEU A 3 -19.20 15.84 11.60
C LEU A 3 -19.36 16.68 12.88
N SER A 4 -19.08 16.07 14.01
CA SER A 4 -18.98 16.72 15.30
C SER A 4 -17.70 17.52 15.38
N TRP A 5 -17.62 18.51 16.27
CA TRP A 5 -16.40 19.25 16.53
C TRP A 5 -15.23 18.33 16.99
N ILE A 6 -15.56 17.19 17.62
CA ILE A 6 -14.58 16.18 18.04
C ILE A 6 -13.93 15.53 16.83
N ASP A 7 -14.70 15.23 15.78
CA ASP A 7 -14.18 14.61 14.55
C ASP A 7 -13.19 15.54 13.86
N TYR A 8 -13.49 16.86 13.79
CA TYR A 8 -12.55 17.85 13.28
C TYR A 8 -11.29 17.97 14.13
N ALA A 9 -11.43 17.91 15.45
CA ALA A 9 -10.28 17.95 16.37
C ALA A 9 -9.36 16.74 16.15
N ILE A 10 -9.92 15.53 15.99
CA ILE A 10 -9.16 14.30 15.69
C ILE A 10 -8.41 14.45 14.37
N LEU A 11 -9.07 14.94 13.32
CA LEU A 11 -8.44 15.15 12.01
C LEU A 11 -7.28 16.17 12.10
N ILE A 12 -7.47 17.29 12.78
CA ILE A 12 -6.43 18.31 12.95
C ILE A 12 -5.24 17.77 13.74
N VAL A 13 -5.49 17.05 14.82
CA VAL A 13 -4.44 16.43 15.64
C VAL A 13 -3.67 15.40 14.81
N TYR A 14 -4.37 14.58 14.03
CA TYR A 14 -3.74 13.57 13.17
C TYR A 14 -2.85 14.20 12.09
N VAL A 15 -3.37 15.18 11.35
CA VAL A 15 -2.61 15.91 10.31
C VAL A 15 -1.43 16.66 10.94
N GLY A 16 -1.63 17.31 12.10
CA GLY A 16 -0.58 17.97 12.85
C GLY A 16 0.53 17.01 13.27
N ALA A 17 0.16 15.86 13.83
CA ALA A 17 1.11 14.80 14.20
C ALA A 17 1.92 14.28 13.01
N THR A 18 1.28 14.10 11.85
CA THR A 18 1.94 13.69 10.61
C THR A 18 2.98 14.71 10.14
N ILE A 19 2.63 16.01 10.17
CA ILE A 19 3.56 17.09 9.81
C ILE A 19 4.73 17.15 10.80
N VAL A 20 4.47 17.04 12.10
CA VAL A 20 5.51 17.03 13.14
C VAL A 20 6.43 15.83 12.95
N ALA A 21 5.91 14.64 12.73
CA ALA A 21 6.71 13.44 12.44
C ALA A 21 7.61 13.63 11.21
N GLY A 22 7.07 14.21 10.14
CA GLY A 22 7.84 14.54 8.94
C GLY A 22 8.97 15.53 9.18
N THR A 23 8.70 16.58 9.97
CA THR A 23 9.72 17.60 10.28
C THR A 23 10.81 17.06 11.22
N LEU A 24 10.46 16.22 12.18
CA LEU A 24 11.41 15.56 13.08
C LEU A 24 12.34 14.60 12.32
N ALA A 25 11.82 13.89 11.31
CA ALA A 25 12.60 12.99 10.47
C ALA A 25 13.70 13.70 9.67
N ARG A 26 13.58 15.02 9.43
CA ARG A 26 14.59 15.82 8.71
C ARG A 26 16.00 15.67 9.29
N GLY A 27 16.11 15.57 10.61
CA GLY A 27 17.40 15.43 11.30
C GLY A 27 18.14 14.12 11.00
N ALA A 28 17.45 13.11 10.48
CA ALA A 28 18.02 11.81 10.13
C ALA A 28 18.62 11.78 8.70
N ILE A 29 18.32 12.77 7.86
CA ILE A 29 18.75 12.81 6.46
C ILE A 29 20.11 13.49 6.36
N LYS A 30 21.14 12.73 5.96
CA LYS A 30 22.50 13.24 5.75
C LYS A 30 22.93 13.20 4.27
N GLY A 31 22.20 12.47 3.41
CA GLY A 31 22.55 12.33 2.00
C GLY A 31 21.39 11.83 1.14
N ILE A 32 21.65 11.68 -0.17
CA ILE A 32 20.65 11.20 -1.15
C ILE A 32 20.17 9.78 -0.82
N SER A 33 21.05 8.92 -0.33
CA SER A 33 20.71 7.56 0.09
C SER A 33 19.69 7.57 1.23
N ASP A 34 19.88 8.43 2.24
CA ASP A 34 18.94 8.54 3.36
C ASP A 34 17.59 9.07 2.89
N PHE A 35 17.62 10.02 1.95
CA PHE A 35 16.40 10.62 1.41
C PHE A 35 15.58 9.64 0.56
N LEU A 36 16.22 8.83 -0.29
CA LEU A 36 15.53 7.93 -1.23
C LEU A 36 15.22 6.55 -0.66
N VAL A 37 16.12 6.00 0.16
CA VAL A 37 16.04 4.61 0.64
C VAL A 37 16.29 4.47 2.15
N ALA A 38 16.10 5.54 2.92
CA ALA A 38 16.26 5.58 4.39
C ALA A 38 17.60 4.96 4.88
N GLY A 39 18.69 5.17 4.11
CA GLY A 39 20.00 4.61 4.41
C GLY A 39 20.07 3.08 4.39
N ARG A 40 19.04 2.39 3.91
CA ARG A 40 18.88 0.91 3.93
C ARG A 40 18.88 0.28 5.34
N GLY A 41 18.53 1.06 6.37
CA GLY A 41 18.59 0.66 7.77
C GLY A 41 17.21 0.45 8.41
N LEU A 42 16.17 0.13 7.64
CA LEU A 42 14.83 -0.10 8.19
C LEU A 42 14.68 -1.50 8.76
N LYS A 43 14.29 -1.57 10.02
CA LYS A 43 13.96 -2.84 10.68
C LYS A 43 12.75 -3.49 10.03
N THR A 44 12.73 -4.83 10.01
CA THR A 44 11.67 -5.66 9.37
C THR A 44 10.25 -5.23 9.72
N HIS A 45 9.97 -4.96 10.99
CA HIS A 45 8.62 -4.55 11.40
C HIS A 45 8.18 -3.20 10.81
N MET A 46 9.11 -2.26 10.64
CA MET A 46 8.82 -0.98 9.98
C MET A 46 8.61 -1.17 8.48
N ALA A 47 9.42 -2.02 7.84
CA ALA A 47 9.26 -2.35 6.43
C ALA A 47 7.90 -3.01 6.15
N VAL A 48 7.49 -3.98 6.97
CA VAL A 48 6.17 -4.62 6.87
C VAL A 48 5.06 -3.59 7.06
N ALA A 49 5.15 -2.74 8.08
CA ALA A 49 4.14 -1.72 8.35
C ALA A 49 3.98 -0.74 7.19
N THR A 50 5.08 -0.23 6.63
CA THR A 50 5.02 0.72 5.51
C THR A 50 4.50 0.06 4.23
N MET A 51 4.89 -1.20 3.93
CA MET A 51 4.36 -1.93 2.78
C MET A 51 2.84 -2.14 2.89
N VAL A 52 2.36 -2.55 4.06
CA VAL A 52 0.92 -2.73 4.29
C VAL A 52 0.17 -1.40 4.20
N SER A 53 0.68 -0.34 4.81
CA SER A 53 0.05 0.99 4.77
C SER A 53 0.02 1.58 3.36
N THR A 54 1.06 1.37 2.56
CA THR A 54 1.12 1.80 1.16
C THR A 54 0.07 1.05 0.31
N GLY A 55 -0.14 -0.24 0.56
CA GLY A 55 -1.12 -1.06 -0.16
C GLY A 55 -2.57 -0.86 0.28
N LEU A 56 -2.80 -0.54 1.56
CA LEU A 56 -4.14 -0.37 2.16
C LEU A 56 -4.55 1.12 2.22
N GLY A 57 -4.66 1.75 1.06
CA GLY A 57 -5.18 3.11 0.97
C GLY A 57 -6.71 3.17 0.94
N LEU A 58 -7.26 4.39 1.08
CA LEU A 58 -8.70 4.66 0.98
C LEU A 58 -9.32 4.07 -0.29
N VAL A 59 -8.62 4.20 -1.43
CA VAL A 59 -9.08 3.70 -2.73
C VAL A 59 -9.23 2.18 -2.71
N THR A 60 -8.26 1.46 -2.13
CA THR A 60 -8.31 -0.01 -2.00
C THR A 60 -9.50 -0.45 -1.15
N VAL A 61 -9.72 0.22 -0.01
CA VAL A 61 -10.82 -0.10 0.90
C VAL A 61 -12.18 0.14 0.23
N MET A 62 -12.36 1.29 -0.44
CA MET A 62 -13.60 1.61 -1.15
C MET A 62 -13.85 0.65 -2.31
N TYR A 63 -12.81 0.32 -3.07
CA TYR A 63 -12.91 -0.63 -4.17
C TYR A 63 -13.31 -2.03 -3.67
N MET A 64 -12.68 -2.52 -2.60
CA MET A 64 -13.04 -3.82 -2.02
C MET A 64 -14.46 -3.85 -1.45
N ALA A 65 -14.93 -2.73 -0.87
CA ALA A 65 -16.31 -2.62 -0.40
C ALA A 65 -17.30 -2.65 -1.57
N GLU A 66 -17.01 -1.95 -2.68
CA GLU A 66 -17.82 -1.97 -3.89
C GLU A 66 -17.86 -3.37 -4.52
N GLU A 67 -16.72 -4.03 -4.63
CA GLU A 67 -16.62 -5.39 -5.14
C GLU A 67 -17.39 -6.40 -4.26
N GLY A 68 -17.28 -6.27 -2.93
CA GLY A 68 -18.05 -7.08 -1.99
C GLY A 68 -19.56 -6.90 -2.14
N PHE A 69 -20.01 -5.67 -2.39
CA PHE A 69 -21.42 -5.39 -2.66
C PHE A 69 -21.91 -6.00 -3.98
N LYS A 70 -21.06 -5.99 -5.03
CA LYS A 70 -21.40 -6.51 -6.36
C LYS A 70 -21.33 -8.03 -6.48
N TYR A 71 -20.41 -8.68 -5.77
CA TYR A 71 -20.05 -10.08 -6.00
C TYR A 71 -20.06 -10.94 -4.71
N GLY A 72 -20.49 -10.41 -3.60
CA GLY A 72 -20.54 -11.12 -2.31
C GLY A 72 -19.15 -11.38 -1.75
N PHE A 73 -18.83 -12.64 -1.42
CA PHE A 73 -17.54 -13.04 -0.85
C PHE A 73 -16.45 -13.34 -1.88
N VAL A 74 -16.78 -13.34 -3.17
CA VAL A 74 -15.81 -13.61 -4.25
C VAL A 74 -14.54 -12.74 -4.18
N PRO A 75 -14.60 -11.42 -3.83
CA PRO A 75 -13.42 -10.58 -3.72
C PRO A 75 -12.36 -11.02 -2.69
N PHE A 76 -12.67 -11.94 -1.78
CA PHE A 76 -11.65 -12.53 -0.89
C PHE A 76 -10.49 -13.18 -1.66
N ILE A 77 -10.71 -13.55 -2.93
CA ILE A 77 -9.67 -14.10 -3.80
C ILE A 77 -8.48 -13.14 -3.99
N PHE A 78 -8.70 -11.81 -3.91
CA PHE A 78 -7.61 -10.83 -3.95
C PHE A 78 -6.63 -11.05 -2.79
N GLY A 79 -7.15 -11.17 -1.57
CA GLY A 79 -6.33 -11.42 -0.38
C GLY A 79 -5.61 -12.78 -0.44
N ILE A 80 -6.28 -13.81 -0.93
CA ILE A 80 -5.70 -15.16 -1.08
C ILE A 80 -4.57 -15.13 -2.10
N MET A 81 -4.77 -14.50 -3.26
CA MET A 81 -3.73 -14.41 -4.29
C MET A 81 -2.56 -13.54 -3.82
N ALA A 82 -2.82 -12.42 -3.15
CA ALA A 82 -1.78 -11.60 -2.55
C ALA A 82 -0.96 -12.38 -1.51
N LEU A 83 -1.60 -13.19 -0.66
CA LEU A 83 -0.91 -14.04 0.31
C LEU A 83 -0.02 -15.08 -0.39
N ILE A 84 -0.55 -15.80 -1.38
CA ILE A 84 0.18 -16.84 -2.11
C ILE A 84 1.40 -16.23 -2.82
N THR A 85 1.23 -15.13 -3.54
CA THR A 85 2.32 -14.47 -4.27
C THR A 85 3.37 -13.91 -3.34
N SER A 86 2.96 -13.30 -2.22
CA SER A 86 3.89 -12.81 -1.19
C SER A 86 4.70 -13.93 -0.53
N LEU A 87 4.07 -15.09 -0.27
CA LEU A 87 4.78 -16.25 0.26
C LEU A 87 5.77 -16.83 -0.75
N ILE A 88 5.43 -16.89 -2.04
CA ILE A 88 6.34 -17.32 -3.10
C ILE A 88 7.54 -16.38 -3.18
N ILE A 89 7.29 -15.07 -3.25
CA ILE A 89 8.34 -14.05 -3.33
C ILE A 89 9.24 -14.09 -2.08
N GLY A 90 8.65 -14.11 -0.89
CA GLY A 90 9.38 -14.13 0.37
C GLY A 90 10.25 -15.38 0.54
N ARG A 91 9.74 -16.57 0.16
CA ARG A 91 10.52 -17.82 0.27
C ARG A 91 11.60 -17.98 -0.79
N THR A 92 11.35 -17.48 -1.99
CA THR A 92 12.29 -17.69 -3.12
C THR A 92 13.26 -16.54 -3.31
N GLY A 93 13.02 -15.39 -2.66
CA GLY A 93 13.75 -14.16 -2.94
C GLY A 93 13.62 -13.71 -4.41
N PHE A 94 12.60 -14.22 -5.13
CA PHE A 94 12.39 -14.00 -6.56
C PHE A 94 12.49 -12.51 -6.91
N ILE A 95 13.41 -12.18 -7.81
CA ILE A 95 13.73 -10.81 -8.26
C ILE A 95 14.37 -9.96 -7.14
N VAL A 96 13.80 -9.93 -5.93
CA VAL A 96 14.20 -9.02 -4.84
C VAL A 96 15.66 -9.24 -4.44
N SER A 97 16.07 -10.48 -4.16
CA SER A 97 17.45 -10.80 -3.78
C SER A 97 18.44 -10.38 -4.86
N ARG A 98 18.14 -10.65 -6.14
CA ARG A 98 19.01 -10.28 -7.26
C ARG A 98 19.19 -8.79 -7.43
N LEU A 99 18.11 -8.04 -7.29
CA LEU A 99 18.16 -6.57 -7.38
C LEU A 99 18.92 -5.97 -6.20
N ARG A 100 18.78 -6.56 -5.00
CA ARG A 100 19.49 -6.13 -3.81
C ARG A 100 21.01 -6.39 -3.92
N HIS A 101 21.44 -7.55 -4.41
CA HIS A 101 22.87 -7.83 -4.66
C HIS A 101 23.51 -6.82 -5.61
N LEU A 102 22.74 -6.30 -6.58
CA LEU A 102 23.25 -5.27 -7.50
C LEU A 102 23.31 -3.88 -6.88
N GLN A 103 22.77 -3.69 -5.67
CA GLN A 103 22.75 -2.44 -4.92
C GLN A 103 22.20 -1.23 -5.71
N VAL A 104 21.36 -1.48 -6.71
CA VAL A 104 20.73 -0.42 -7.51
C VAL A 104 19.71 0.35 -6.65
N MET A 105 19.57 1.64 -6.86
CA MET A 105 18.59 2.47 -6.17
C MET A 105 17.26 2.58 -6.91
N THR A 106 17.28 2.29 -8.22
CA THR A 106 16.07 2.41 -9.06
C THR A 106 16.04 1.31 -10.11
N VAL A 107 14.82 0.91 -10.53
CA VAL A 107 14.64 -0.07 -11.63
C VAL A 107 15.29 0.40 -12.95
N PRO A 108 15.20 1.68 -13.35
CA PRO A 108 15.93 2.15 -14.52
C PRO A 108 17.45 1.98 -14.43
N GLU A 109 18.04 2.10 -13.26
CA GLU A 109 19.47 1.86 -13.05
C GLU A 109 19.83 0.38 -13.31
N PHE A 110 18.98 -0.56 -12.87
CA PHE A 110 19.13 -1.97 -13.24
C PHE A 110 19.11 -2.19 -14.76
N TYR A 111 18.25 -1.46 -15.48
CA TYR A 111 18.21 -1.55 -16.93
C TYR A 111 19.49 -1.05 -17.60
N GLU A 112 20.17 -0.04 -17.04
CA GLU A 112 21.48 0.40 -17.54
C GLU A 112 22.54 -0.68 -17.38
N LEU A 113 22.58 -1.31 -16.19
CA LEU A 113 23.56 -2.37 -15.92
C LEU A 113 23.36 -3.60 -16.81
N LYS A 114 22.10 -3.92 -17.15
CA LYS A 114 21.78 -5.12 -17.91
C LYS A 114 21.78 -4.89 -19.43
N TYR A 115 21.46 -3.69 -19.88
CA TYR A 115 21.28 -3.34 -21.30
C TYR A 115 22.12 -2.13 -21.69
N THR A 116 21.49 -0.96 -21.81
CA THR A 116 22.14 0.27 -22.26
C THR A 116 21.56 1.49 -21.55
N ARG A 117 22.32 2.61 -21.62
CA ARG A 117 21.86 3.91 -21.12
C ARG A 117 20.56 4.38 -21.78
N GLY A 118 20.34 4.05 -23.07
CA GLY A 118 19.10 4.38 -23.76
C GLY A 118 17.88 3.67 -23.16
N VAL A 119 18.04 2.39 -22.80
CA VAL A 119 16.98 1.62 -22.11
C VAL A 119 16.69 2.18 -20.71
N ARG A 120 17.72 2.60 -19.96
CA ARG A 120 17.56 3.32 -18.69
C ARG A 120 16.69 4.57 -18.85
N LEU A 121 17.03 5.41 -19.86
CA LEU A 121 16.29 6.66 -20.09
C LEU A 121 14.84 6.39 -20.46
N LEU A 122 14.59 5.48 -21.39
CA LEU A 122 13.23 5.09 -21.78
C LEU A 122 12.42 4.52 -20.61
N GLY A 123 13.01 3.58 -19.86
CA GLY A 123 12.38 3.02 -18.67
C GLY A 123 12.10 4.06 -17.60
N GLY A 124 13.02 5.00 -17.39
CA GLY A 124 12.83 6.11 -16.46
C GLY A 124 11.67 7.03 -16.86
N ILE A 125 11.55 7.37 -18.13
CA ILE A 125 10.43 8.19 -18.66
C ILE A 125 9.11 7.46 -18.47
N ILE A 126 9.02 6.18 -18.86
CA ILE A 126 7.80 5.38 -18.74
C ILE A 126 7.37 5.28 -17.26
N LEU A 127 8.29 4.94 -16.34
CA LEU A 127 7.99 4.82 -14.92
C LEU A 127 7.60 6.15 -14.29
N THR A 128 8.22 7.26 -14.70
CA THR A 128 7.85 8.59 -14.22
C THR A 128 6.45 8.99 -14.67
N LEU A 129 6.11 8.76 -15.94
CA LEU A 129 4.77 9.04 -16.45
C LEU A 129 3.72 8.13 -15.76
N ALA A 130 3.99 6.83 -15.67
CA ALA A 130 3.08 5.88 -15.01
C ALA A 130 2.88 6.25 -13.52
N GLY A 131 3.96 6.58 -12.81
CA GLY A 131 3.90 7.01 -11.41
C GLY A 131 3.12 8.32 -11.23
N THR A 132 3.32 9.30 -12.11
CA THR A 132 2.60 10.59 -12.06
C THR A 132 1.10 10.39 -12.29
N LEU A 133 0.72 9.58 -13.27
CA LEU A 133 -0.69 9.27 -13.56
C LEU A 133 -1.33 8.50 -12.40
N ASN A 134 -0.63 7.50 -11.86
CA ASN A 134 -1.10 6.74 -10.70
C ASN A 134 -1.29 7.65 -9.48
N MET A 135 -0.29 8.50 -9.16
CA MET A 135 -0.38 9.44 -8.04
C MET A 135 -1.47 10.51 -8.22
N GLY A 136 -1.87 10.81 -9.44
CA GLY A 136 -2.98 11.75 -9.70
C GLY A 136 -4.35 11.21 -9.27
N LEU A 137 -4.54 9.88 -9.27
CA LEU A 137 -5.81 9.26 -8.91
C LEU A 137 -6.11 9.33 -7.40
N PHE A 138 -5.10 9.16 -6.55
CA PHE A 138 -5.29 9.13 -5.11
C PHE A 138 -5.80 10.46 -4.52
N PRO A 139 -5.21 11.63 -4.84
CA PRO A 139 -5.70 12.91 -4.33
C PRO A 139 -7.12 13.24 -4.79
N ILE A 140 -7.48 12.93 -6.03
CA ILE A 140 -8.83 13.22 -6.52
C ILE A 140 -9.90 12.35 -5.85
N LEU A 141 -9.60 11.07 -5.63
CA LEU A 141 -10.52 10.18 -4.93
C LEU A 141 -10.58 10.51 -3.43
N GLY A 142 -9.42 10.81 -2.83
CA GLY A 142 -9.33 11.26 -1.44
C GLY A 142 -10.10 12.56 -1.20
N SER A 143 -9.96 13.55 -2.07
CA SER A 143 -10.69 14.82 -1.94
C SER A 143 -12.20 14.66 -2.11
N LYS A 144 -12.65 13.83 -3.06
CA LYS A 144 -14.08 13.49 -3.20
C LYS A 144 -14.63 12.81 -1.96
N PHE A 145 -13.86 11.89 -1.36
CA PHE A 145 -14.23 11.24 -0.11
C PHE A 145 -14.36 12.25 1.04
N VAL A 146 -13.35 13.10 1.23
CA VAL A 146 -13.34 14.12 2.29
C VAL A 146 -14.53 15.07 2.13
N VAL A 147 -14.78 15.58 0.92
CA VAL A 147 -15.90 16.48 0.65
C VAL A 147 -17.23 15.77 0.89
N GLY A 148 -17.39 14.54 0.42
CA GLY A 148 -18.62 13.75 0.65
C GLY A 148 -18.85 13.42 2.12
N PHE A 149 -17.77 13.09 2.86
CA PHE A 149 -17.84 12.74 4.27
C PHE A 149 -18.10 13.95 5.17
N THR A 150 -17.48 15.11 4.85
CA THR A 150 -17.66 16.35 5.62
C THR A 150 -18.95 17.10 5.29
N GLY A 151 -19.62 16.74 4.19
CA GLY A 151 -20.82 17.44 3.73
C GLY A 151 -20.54 18.78 3.06
N LEU A 152 -19.31 19.04 2.65
CA LEU A 152 -18.94 20.23 1.88
C LEU A 152 -19.52 20.17 0.46
N ASP A 153 -19.73 21.32 -0.17
CA ASP A 153 -20.18 21.39 -1.55
C ASP A 153 -19.12 20.83 -2.50
N LYS A 154 -19.57 20.21 -3.60
CA LYS A 154 -18.70 19.58 -4.61
C LYS A 154 -17.68 20.55 -5.23
N GLU A 155 -17.93 21.85 -5.18
CA GLU A 155 -17.01 22.88 -5.66
C GLU A 155 -15.70 22.90 -4.88
N TYR A 156 -15.70 22.46 -3.62
CA TYR A 156 -14.50 22.43 -2.76
C TYR A 156 -13.57 21.26 -3.07
N VAL A 157 -13.92 20.28 -3.92
CA VAL A 157 -13.10 19.12 -4.25
C VAL A 157 -11.69 19.52 -4.70
N ASN A 158 -11.57 20.51 -5.57
CA ASN A 158 -10.27 20.95 -6.08
C ASN A 158 -9.43 21.65 -4.99
N TYR A 159 -10.06 22.43 -4.13
CA TYR A 159 -9.35 23.10 -3.03
C TYR A 159 -8.84 22.09 -2.00
N VAL A 160 -9.67 21.12 -1.63
CA VAL A 160 -9.28 20.01 -0.73
C VAL A 160 -8.16 19.18 -1.36
N MET A 161 -8.23 18.86 -2.65
CA MET A 161 -7.20 18.14 -3.36
C MET A 161 -5.86 18.87 -3.33
N VAL A 162 -5.85 20.16 -3.63
CA VAL A 162 -4.63 20.98 -3.59
C VAL A 162 -4.08 21.07 -2.17
N ALA A 163 -4.92 21.26 -1.16
CA ALA A 163 -4.50 21.31 0.24
C ALA A 163 -3.84 19.98 0.67
N MET A 164 -4.45 18.84 0.33
CA MET A 164 -3.88 17.52 0.60
C MET A 164 -2.52 17.34 -0.08
N LEU A 165 -2.42 17.71 -1.37
CA LEU A 165 -1.17 17.62 -2.12
C LEU A 165 -0.06 18.49 -1.48
N VAL A 166 -0.38 19.71 -1.12
CA VAL A 166 0.59 20.64 -0.47
C VAL A 166 1.10 20.03 0.83
N ILE A 167 0.22 19.49 1.66
CA ILE A 167 0.60 18.89 2.94
C ILE A 167 1.52 17.68 2.70
N VAL A 168 1.15 16.78 1.79
CA VAL A 168 1.93 15.57 1.48
C VAL A 168 3.30 15.94 0.91
N VAL A 169 3.34 16.83 -0.06
CA VAL A 169 4.61 17.29 -0.68
C VAL A 169 5.50 17.96 0.35
N PHE A 170 4.93 18.80 1.22
CA PHE A 170 5.67 19.52 2.24
C PHE A 170 6.40 18.55 3.19
N TYR A 171 5.69 17.64 3.85
CA TYR A 171 6.35 16.75 4.81
C TYR A 171 7.28 15.72 4.13
N THR A 172 6.96 15.28 2.90
CA THR A 172 7.80 14.35 2.14
C THR A 172 9.11 15.00 1.69
N LEU A 173 9.06 16.24 1.21
CA LEU A 173 10.28 17.00 0.85
C LEU A 173 11.17 17.29 2.06
N MET A 174 10.58 17.49 3.23
CA MET A 174 11.34 17.75 4.44
C MET A 174 11.99 16.50 5.04
N GLY A 175 11.30 15.37 5.03
CA GLY A 175 11.71 14.17 5.75
C GLY A 175 12.06 12.96 4.87
N GLY A 176 11.93 13.05 3.55
CA GLY A 176 12.24 11.97 2.61
C GLY A 176 11.59 10.64 2.98
N MET A 177 12.23 9.52 2.64
CA MET A 177 11.74 8.16 2.92
C MET A 177 11.59 7.89 4.42
N VAL A 178 12.45 8.44 5.28
CA VAL A 178 12.36 8.25 6.74
C VAL A 178 11.05 8.81 7.28
N SER A 179 10.63 9.98 6.79
CA SER A 179 9.35 10.58 7.16
C SER A 179 8.17 9.71 6.72
N VAL A 180 8.21 9.22 5.49
CA VAL A 180 7.15 8.35 4.93
C VAL A 180 7.00 7.10 5.77
N VAL A 181 8.09 6.38 6.04
CA VAL A 181 8.06 5.16 6.85
C VAL A 181 7.52 5.39 8.27
N LEU A 182 7.90 6.50 8.90
CA LEU A 182 7.41 6.83 10.24
C LEU A 182 5.91 7.13 10.26
N THR A 183 5.43 7.88 9.27
CA THR A 183 3.99 8.16 9.12
C THR A 183 3.20 6.91 8.76
N ASP A 184 3.73 6.07 7.88
CA ASP A 184 3.12 4.80 7.49
C ASP A 184 3.01 3.84 8.68
N PHE A 185 4.03 3.78 9.55
CA PHE A 185 3.96 2.98 10.76
C PHE A 185 2.81 3.41 11.68
N ALA A 186 2.66 4.72 11.90
CA ALA A 186 1.54 5.26 12.67
C ALA A 186 0.18 4.94 12.01
N GLN A 187 0.10 5.09 10.69
CA GLN A 187 -1.08 4.74 9.91
C GLN A 187 -1.40 3.25 9.97
N PHE A 188 -0.40 2.38 9.88
CA PHE A 188 -0.57 0.93 10.02
C PHE A 188 -1.23 0.55 11.34
N VAL A 189 -0.75 1.12 12.45
CA VAL A 189 -1.34 0.86 13.78
C VAL A 189 -2.80 1.32 13.84
N LEU A 190 -3.10 2.51 13.32
CA LEU A 190 -4.46 3.04 13.31
C LEU A 190 -5.39 2.23 12.40
N LEU A 191 -4.92 1.86 11.21
CA LEU A 191 -5.68 1.03 10.26
C LEU A 191 -5.95 -0.35 10.85
N ALA A 192 -4.93 -1.01 11.40
CA ALA A 192 -5.07 -2.33 12.01
C ALA A 192 -6.08 -2.30 13.18
N ALA A 193 -5.97 -1.32 14.07
CA ALA A 193 -6.91 -1.14 15.16
C ALA A 193 -8.34 -0.86 14.64
N GLY A 194 -8.48 0.02 13.65
CA GLY A 194 -9.77 0.37 13.06
C GLY A 194 -10.44 -0.82 12.37
N PHE A 195 -9.70 -1.60 11.59
CA PHE A 195 -10.23 -2.81 10.93
C PHE A 195 -10.62 -3.90 11.95
N LEU A 196 -9.77 -4.18 12.93
CA LEU A 196 -10.06 -5.19 13.96
C LEU A 196 -11.29 -4.79 14.78
N PHE A 197 -11.36 -3.53 15.22
CA PHE A 197 -12.48 -3.04 16.00
C PHE A 197 -13.77 -2.95 15.17
N GLY A 198 -13.69 -2.47 13.93
CA GLY A 198 -14.83 -2.43 13.01
C GLY A 198 -15.36 -3.84 12.71
N THR A 199 -14.47 -4.79 12.41
CA THR A 199 -14.84 -6.20 12.21
C THR A 199 -15.50 -6.79 13.44
N TYR A 200 -14.95 -6.54 14.63
CA TYR A 200 -15.54 -6.99 15.89
C TYR A 200 -16.97 -6.46 16.09
N ILE A 201 -17.19 -5.16 15.86
CA ILE A 201 -18.52 -4.55 15.96
C ILE A 201 -19.49 -5.19 14.96
N ILE A 202 -19.08 -5.32 13.69
CA ILE A 202 -19.93 -5.86 12.62
C ILE A 202 -20.33 -7.30 12.93
N LEU A 203 -19.39 -8.13 13.33
CA LEU A 203 -19.65 -9.55 13.63
C LEU A 203 -20.55 -9.75 14.84
N ASN A 204 -20.50 -8.85 15.82
CA ASN A 204 -21.36 -8.91 17.02
C ASN A 204 -22.68 -8.12 16.87
N HIS A 205 -22.89 -7.44 15.73
CA HIS A 205 -24.11 -6.67 15.52
C HIS A 205 -25.30 -7.60 15.22
N PRO A 206 -26.47 -7.45 15.88
CA PRO A 206 -27.60 -8.36 15.70
C PRO A 206 -28.11 -8.51 14.27
N GLN A 207 -27.96 -7.46 13.45
CA GLN A 207 -28.44 -7.44 12.06
C GLN A 207 -27.33 -7.61 11.02
N LEU A 208 -26.04 -7.52 11.41
CA LEU A 208 -24.89 -7.58 10.50
C LEU A 208 -23.96 -8.76 10.80
N GLY A 209 -24.27 -9.58 11.81
CA GLY A 209 -23.46 -10.74 12.18
C GLY A 209 -23.19 -11.69 11.02
N TRP A 210 -22.21 -12.56 11.19
CA TRP A 210 -21.72 -13.47 10.14
C TRP A 210 -22.85 -14.20 9.41
N ASP A 211 -23.79 -14.80 10.16
CA ASP A 211 -24.90 -15.58 9.58
C ASP A 211 -25.82 -14.70 8.69
N ASN A 212 -26.08 -13.48 9.13
CA ASN A 212 -26.89 -12.53 8.35
C ASN A 212 -26.18 -12.09 7.07
N MET A 213 -24.85 -11.88 7.13
CA MET A 213 -24.06 -11.56 5.93
C MET A 213 -24.07 -12.73 4.93
N VAL A 214 -23.86 -13.95 5.40
CA VAL A 214 -23.92 -15.16 4.57
C VAL A 214 -25.30 -15.29 3.93
N GLN A 215 -26.37 -15.14 4.73
CA GLN A 215 -27.74 -15.22 4.23
C GLN A 215 -28.06 -14.13 3.22
N ALA A 216 -27.59 -12.91 3.44
CA ALA A 216 -27.77 -11.79 2.50
C ALA A 216 -27.08 -12.08 1.14
N VAL A 217 -25.83 -12.57 1.17
CA VAL A 217 -25.10 -12.95 -0.05
C VAL A 217 -25.79 -14.12 -0.74
N GLN A 218 -26.23 -15.15 0.01
CA GLN A 218 -26.96 -16.28 -0.55
C GLN A 218 -28.27 -15.85 -1.22
N THR A 219 -28.99 -14.91 -0.61
CA THR A 219 -30.26 -14.41 -1.15
C THR A 219 -30.07 -13.55 -2.39
N GLN A 220 -29.00 -12.75 -2.43
CA GLN A 220 -28.76 -11.76 -3.49
C GLN A 220 -27.97 -12.33 -4.67
N HIS A 221 -27.00 -13.22 -4.41
CA HIS A 221 -26.07 -13.74 -5.42
C HIS A 221 -26.15 -15.27 -5.58
N GLY A 222 -26.81 -16.00 -4.66
CA GLY A 222 -26.81 -17.45 -4.67
C GLY A 222 -25.40 -18.03 -4.45
N ASP A 223 -25.18 -19.26 -4.93
CA ASP A 223 -23.91 -19.96 -4.77
C ASP A 223 -22.74 -19.29 -5.48
N ILE A 224 -23.00 -18.55 -6.56
CA ILE A 224 -21.96 -17.80 -7.31
C ILE A 224 -21.35 -16.65 -6.51
N GLY A 225 -21.99 -16.18 -5.45
CA GLY A 225 -21.45 -15.20 -4.52
C GLY A 225 -20.36 -15.73 -3.60
N PHE A 226 -20.14 -17.05 -3.59
CA PHE A 226 -19.11 -17.73 -2.78
C PHE A 226 -18.05 -18.42 -3.64
N ASP A 227 -18.31 -18.60 -4.94
CA ASP A 227 -17.40 -19.31 -5.86
C ASP A 227 -16.74 -18.34 -6.85
N PRO A 228 -15.45 -18.01 -6.63
CA PRO A 228 -14.72 -17.10 -7.52
C PRO A 228 -14.47 -17.69 -8.91
N ILE A 229 -14.58 -19.03 -9.10
CA ILE A 229 -14.38 -19.67 -10.39
C ILE A 229 -15.65 -19.63 -11.22
N ALA A 230 -16.80 -19.90 -10.59
CA ALA A 230 -18.10 -19.90 -11.24
C ALA A 230 -18.67 -18.49 -11.47
N ASN A 231 -18.16 -17.48 -10.76
CA ASN A 231 -18.65 -16.12 -10.85
C ASN A 231 -18.32 -15.48 -12.20
N PRO A 232 -19.30 -14.96 -12.95
CA PRO A 232 -19.08 -14.37 -14.29
C PRO A 232 -18.16 -13.14 -14.30
N GLY A 233 -18.10 -12.39 -13.19
CA GLY A 233 -17.24 -11.22 -13.05
C GLY A 233 -15.78 -11.53 -12.75
N TYR A 234 -15.49 -12.78 -12.37
CA TYR A 234 -14.16 -13.24 -11.94
C TYR A 234 -13.65 -14.37 -12.82
N GLY A 235 -13.99 -15.60 -12.51
CA GLY A 235 -13.53 -16.78 -13.24
C GLY A 235 -12.03 -17.06 -13.10
N ILE A 236 -11.57 -18.12 -13.75
CA ILE A 236 -10.15 -18.54 -13.74
C ILE A 236 -9.24 -17.46 -14.33
N SER A 237 -9.69 -16.74 -15.35
CA SER A 237 -8.91 -15.69 -15.99
C SER A 237 -8.52 -14.56 -15.04
N MET A 238 -9.44 -14.13 -14.19
CA MET A 238 -9.18 -13.10 -13.17
C MET A 238 -8.25 -13.62 -12.08
N ILE A 239 -8.43 -14.86 -11.65
CA ILE A 239 -7.55 -15.51 -10.66
C ILE A 239 -6.10 -15.56 -11.18
N LEU A 240 -5.91 -16.01 -12.42
CA LEU A 240 -4.60 -16.05 -13.07
C LEU A 240 -4.02 -14.64 -13.25
N PHE A 241 -4.85 -13.69 -13.62
CA PHE A 241 -4.43 -12.28 -13.72
C PHE A 241 -3.94 -11.74 -12.37
N LEU A 242 -4.69 -11.95 -11.29
CA LEU A 242 -4.31 -11.54 -9.93
C LEU A 242 -3.01 -12.21 -9.49
N PHE A 243 -2.84 -13.49 -9.78
CA PHE A 243 -1.60 -14.20 -9.50
C PHE A 243 -0.41 -13.60 -10.26
N CYS A 244 -0.54 -13.36 -11.56
CA CYS A 244 0.50 -12.74 -12.38
C CYS A 244 0.82 -11.32 -11.90
N VAL A 245 -0.21 -10.51 -11.63
CA VAL A 245 -0.04 -9.14 -11.11
C VAL A 245 0.66 -9.15 -9.75
N GLY A 246 0.31 -10.08 -8.86
CA GLY A 246 0.97 -10.21 -7.56
C GLY A 246 2.45 -10.56 -7.68
N LEU A 247 2.84 -11.42 -8.62
CA LEU A 247 4.25 -11.74 -8.88
C LEU A 247 5.03 -10.58 -9.50
N VAL A 248 4.40 -9.82 -10.41
CA VAL A 248 5.04 -8.70 -11.11
C VAL A 248 5.01 -7.42 -10.27
N GLY A 249 4.01 -7.28 -9.40
CA GLY A 249 3.83 -6.09 -8.57
C GLY A 249 5.05 -5.75 -7.71
N VAL A 250 5.80 -6.75 -7.28
CA VAL A 250 7.05 -6.56 -6.53
C VAL A 250 8.10 -5.73 -7.29
N VAL A 251 8.00 -5.64 -8.63
CA VAL A 251 8.91 -4.80 -9.47
C VAL A 251 8.40 -3.37 -9.61
N TRP A 252 7.25 -3.03 -9.03
CA TRP A 252 6.76 -1.66 -9.00
C TRP A 252 7.67 -0.77 -8.17
N GLN A 253 8.12 0.35 -8.76
CA GLN A 253 9.19 1.17 -8.18
C GLN A 253 8.99 1.56 -6.70
N PRO A 254 7.81 2.00 -6.24
CA PRO A 254 7.59 2.31 -4.83
C PRO A 254 7.80 1.11 -3.91
N GLU A 255 7.33 -0.07 -4.27
CA GLU A 255 7.47 -1.28 -3.46
C GLU A 255 8.91 -1.76 -3.40
N ILE A 256 9.62 -1.73 -4.53
CA ILE A 256 11.04 -2.06 -4.59
C ILE A 256 11.88 -1.13 -3.71
N CYS A 257 11.62 0.18 -3.73
CA CYS A 257 12.33 1.11 -2.87
C CYS A 257 12.17 0.73 -1.39
N LEU A 258 10.97 0.34 -0.97
CA LEU A 258 10.71 -0.11 0.40
C LEU A 258 11.44 -1.42 0.74
N LEU A 259 11.46 -2.37 -0.17
CA LEU A 259 12.18 -3.63 -0.01
C LEU A 259 13.70 -3.44 0.11
N TYR A 260 14.28 -2.49 -0.63
CA TYR A 260 15.70 -2.17 -0.52
C TYR A 260 16.08 -1.45 0.78
N THR A 261 15.12 -0.88 1.48
CA THR A 261 15.35 -0.16 2.74
C THR A 261 15.36 -1.09 3.95
N SER A 262 14.94 -2.36 3.83
CA SER A 262 14.81 -3.26 4.97
C SER A 262 16.07 -4.09 5.23
N ASP A 263 16.50 -4.19 6.50
CA ASP A 263 17.59 -5.07 6.97
C ASP A 263 17.25 -6.56 6.84
N ALA A 264 15.95 -6.90 6.77
CA ALA A 264 15.50 -8.29 6.74
C ALA A 264 16.05 -9.11 5.58
N ALA A 265 16.45 -8.46 4.48
CA ALA A 265 17.06 -9.13 3.36
C ALA A 265 18.57 -9.38 3.56
N ASP A 266 19.23 -8.74 4.54
CA ASP A 266 20.62 -9.02 4.91
C ASP A 266 20.71 -10.22 5.86
N GLU A 267 19.67 -10.46 6.67
CA GLU A 267 19.61 -11.61 7.57
C GLU A 267 19.40 -12.93 6.81
N GLU A 268 18.66 -12.94 5.70
CA GLU A 268 18.50 -14.14 4.85
C GLU A 268 19.80 -14.50 4.11
N ASP A 269 20.57 -13.51 3.66
CA ASP A 269 21.86 -13.75 3.00
C ASP A 269 22.98 -14.17 3.97
N SER A 270 22.81 -13.94 5.28
CA SER A 270 23.78 -14.34 6.32
C SER A 270 23.66 -15.80 6.78
N VAL A 271 22.63 -16.52 6.33
CA VAL A 271 22.41 -17.92 6.66
C VAL A 271 22.71 -18.77 5.43
N ASP A 272 23.88 -19.40 5.40
CA ASP A 272 24.19 -20.47 4.44
C ASP A 272 23.20 -21.63 4.62
N LEU A 273 22.75 -22.23 3.52
CA LEU A 273 21.88 -23.40 3.49
C LEU A 273 22.40 -24.62 4.28
N GLY A 274 23.60 -24.54 4.82
CA GLY A 274 24.25 -25.51 5.71
C GLY A 274 24.28 -25.10 7.18
N GLY A 275 23.67 -23.98 7.59
CA GLY A 275 23.60 -23.54 8.99
C GLY A 275 24.91 -22.98 9.56
N ARG A 276 25.87 -22.57 8.75
CA ARG A 276 27.08 -21.89 9.18
C ARG A 276 26.94 -20.38 8.96
N ARG A 277 27.11 -19.60 10.04
CA ARG A 277 27.27 -18.14 9.92
C ARG A 277 28.57 -17.85 9.16
N ILE A 278 28.46 -17.16 8.06
CA ILE A 278 29.62 -16.54 7.41
C ILE A 278 29.84 -15.22 8.15
N ILE A 279 31.00 -15.13 8.78
CA ILE A 279 31.49 -13.95 9.50
C ILE A 279 31.90 -12.88 8.49
#